data_82e2660e43c4e147b9029a1208e01849
#
_entry.id   82e2660e43c4e147b9029a1208e01849
#
_cell.length_a   1.000
_cell.length_b   1.000
_cell.length_c   1.000
_cell.angle_alpha   90.00
_cell.angle_beta   90.00
_cell.angle_gamma   90.00
#
_symmetry.space_group_name_H-M   'P 1'
#
loop_
_entity.id
_entity.type
_entity.pdbx_description
1 polymer ?
#
loop_
_entity_poly.entity_id
_entity_poly.type
_entity_poly.pdbx_seq_one_letter_code
_entity_poly.pdbx_strand_id
1 'polypeptide(L)'
;MDKLFEFIQKHKKTIVLILLVICLLVVIITSIKQHFTNPVESIVNKNKAELFEIKSKKYKETVLSENPKIILLENFITQEQAKHLMKIADDIKKPSTIDSAGDPYKLASDVRSSESAHLGKARDEIVKEIEDRACEYVKLDTNYLEPMQVVVYEKGQKFNPHYDFFSPDTPDIPHRGNRNKTILVYLNGVKEEDGGATVFPKLGLKIQPKALSAIYFENMNEDGIDYNTLHAGEELKTDKYHKYAINIWFREKATW
;
A
#
# COMPACT_ATOMS: atom_id res chain seq x y z
N MET A 1 -71.85 2.92 -10.00
CA MET A 1 -71.02 4.12 -9.66
C MET A 1 -71.75 5.03 -8.68
N ASP A 2 -73.03 5.22 -8.81
CA ASP A 2 -73.83 6.16 -7.99
C ASP A 2 -73.85 5.87 -6.48
N LYS A 3 -73.99 4.61 -6.09
CA LYS A 3 -74.00 4.22 -4.67
C LYS A 3 -72.67 4.50 -3.97
N LEU A 4 -71.49 4.37 -4.65
CA LEU A 4 -70.17 4.68 -4.09
C LEU A 4 -70.00 6.21 -3.96
N PHE A 5 -70.54 6.96 -4.93
CA PHE A 5 -70.44 8.41 -4.87
C PHE A 5 -71.32 8.98 -3.73
N GLU A 6 -72.56 8.47 -3.55
CA GLU A 6 -73.42 8.83 -2.43
C GLU A 6 -72.77 8.48 -1.08
N PHE A 7 -72.12 7.31 -0.95
CA PHE A 7 -71.43 6.91 0.25
C PHE A 7 -70.32 7.87 0.57
N ILE A 8 -69.50 8.22 -0.45
CA ILE A 8 -68.35 9.16 -0.27
C ILE A 8 -68.88 10.54 0.14
N GLN A 9 -69.95 11.04 -0.48
CA GLN A 9 -70.54 12.35 -0.14
C GLN A 9 -71.07 12.35 1.30
N LYS A 10 -71.78 11.30 1.70
CA LYS A 10 -72.38 11.14 3.03
C LYS A 10 -71.30 11.07 4.13
N HIS A 11 -70.12 10.45 3.84
CA HIS A 11 -69.09 10.26 4.81
C HIS A 11 -67.84 11.16 4.55
N LYS A 12 -67.92 12.15 3.72
CA LYS A 12 -66.83 13.00 3.27
C LYS A 12 -65.97 13.56 4.44
N LYS A 13 -66.63 14.08 5.48
CA LYS A 13 -65.95 14.61 6.67
C LYS A 13 -65.16 13.52 7.43
N THR A 14 -65.74 12.34 7.55
CA THR A 14 -65.11 11.20 8.24
C THR A 14 -63.92 10.66 7.43
N ILE A 15 -64.05 10.56 6.11
CA ILE A 15 -62.98 10.12 5.21
C ILE A 15 -61.81 11.09 5.26
N VAL A 16 -62.07 12.40 5.20
CA VAL A 16 -61.03 13.44 5.32
C VAL A 16 -60.35 13.37 6.67
N LEU A 17 -61.08 13.18 7.76
CA LEU A 17 -60.50 13.05 9.08
C LEU A 17 -59.58 11.81 9.19
N ILE A 18 -60.01 10.66 8.67
CA ILE A 18 -59.20 9.46 8.65
C ILE A 18 -57.91 9.66 7.85
N LEU A 19 -57.97 10.29 6.67
CA LEU A 19 -56.79 10.59 5.85
C LEU A 19 -55.82 11.56 6.58
N LEU A 20 -56.35 12.56 7.26
CA LEU A 20 -55.53 13.48 8.07
C LEU A 20 -54.81 12.74 9.22
N VAL A 21 -55.53 11.82 9.90
CA VAL A 21 -54.92 11.03 10.99
C VAL A 21 -53.83 10.09 10.43
N ILE A 22 -54.06 9.46 9.29
CA ILE A 22 -53.06 8.62 8.62
C ILE A 22 -51.82 9.45 8.23
N CYS A 23 -52.02 10.62 7.61
CA CYS A 23 -50.90 11.53 7.28
C CYS A 23 -50.14 11.95 8.51
N LEU A 24 -50.82 12.29 9.60
CA LEU A 24 -50.15 12.66 10.87
C LEU A 24 -49.34 11.50 11.45
N LEU A 25 -49.88 10.27 11.43
CA LEU A 25 -49.17 9.09 11.88
C LEU A 25 -47.94 8.78 11.03
N VAL A 26 -48.03 8.94 9.70
CA VAL A 26 -46.88 8.79 8.81
C VAL A 26 -45.79 9.82 9.12
N VAL A 27 -46.17 11.09 9.33
CA VAL A 27 -45.19 12.14 9.71
C VAL A 27 -44.54 11.84 11.07
N ILE A 28 -45.33 11.41 12.06
CA ILE A 28 -44.82 11.03 13.37
C ILE A 28 -43.82 9.84 13.25
N ILE A 29 -44.23 8.80 12.51
CA ILE A 29 -43.38 7.60 12.31
C ILE A 29 -42.08 7.96 11.60
N THR A 30 -42.13 8.79 10.55
CA THR A 30 -40.94 9.24 9.81
C THR A 30 -40.03 10.10 10.70
N SER A 31 -40.61 11.02 11.47
CA SER A 31 -39.84 11.85 12.43
C SER A 31 -39.17 11.02 13.53
N ILE A 32 -39.88 10.03 14.08
CA ILE A 32 -39.34 9.10 15.07
C ILE A 32 -38.22 8.30 14.42
N LYS A 33 -38.41 7.74 13.23
CA LYS A 33 -37.38 6.97 12.51
C LYS A 33 -36.14 7.84 12.25
N GLN A 34 -36.31 9.08 11.83
CA GLN A 34 -35.22 10.03 11.60
C GLN A 34 -34.49 10.42 12.90
N HIS A 35 -35.22 10.53 14.02
CA HIS A 35 -34.63 10.88 15.30
C HIS A 35 -33.83 9.72 15.93
N PHE A 36 -34.25 8.47 15.71
CA PHE A 36 -33.57 7.28 16.26
C PHE A 36 -32.48 6.71 15.34
N THR A 37 -32.57 6.86 14.00
CA THR A 37 -31.54 6.37 13.07
C THR A 37 -30.35 7.32 12.98
N ASN A 38 -30.55 8.63 13.01
CA ASN A 38 -29.45 9.61 12.90
C ASN A 38 -28.39 9.51 14.02
N PRO A 39 -28.74 9.38 15.32
CA PRO A 39 -27.72 9.22 16.36
C PRO A 39 -26.95 7.90 16.27
N VAL A 40 -27.62 6.80 15.97
CA VAL A 40 -26.99 5.48 15.86
C VAL A 40 -26.10 5.41 14.62
N GLU A 41 -26.56 5.91 13.50
CA GLU A 41 -25.81 5.95 12.24
C GLU A 41 -24.63 6.92 12.33
N SER A 42 -24.79 8.06 12.99
CA SER A 42 -23.70 8.99 13.28
C SER A 42 -22.63 8.40 14.22
N ILE A 43 -23.05 7.65 15.25
CA ILE A 43 -22.14 6.95 16.17
C ILE A 43 -21.43 5.81 15.43
N VAL A 44 -22.13 5.03 14.62
CA VAL A 44 -21.54 3.93 13.82
C VAL A 44 -20.56 4.49 12.78
N ASN A 45 -20.91 5.59 12.11
CA ASN A 45 -20.04 6.24 11.14
C ASN A 45 -18.85 6.93 11.81
N LYS A 46 -19.04 7.55 13.00
CA LYS A 46 -17.97 8.10 13.80
C LYS A 46 -17.03 7.00 14.31
N ASN A 47 -17.55 5.90 14.81
CA ASN A 47 -16.75 4.76 15.25
C ASN A 47 -16.04 4.06 14.08
N LYS A 48 -16.67 3.98 12.88
CA LYS A 48 -16.00 3.53 11.65
C LYS A 48 -14.90 4.49 11.22
N ALA A 49 -15.12 5.79 11.28
CA ALA A 49 -14.12 6.80 10.97
C ALA A 49 -12.98 6.78 11.99
N GLU A 50 -13.26 6.67 13.30
CA GLU A 50 -12.24 6.52 14.35
C GLU A 50 -11.48 5.19 14.23
N LEU A 51 -12.15 4.07 13.93
CA LEU A 51 -11.50 2.79 13.64
C LEU A 51 -10.66 2.86 12.35
N PHE A 52 -11.11 3.61 11.35
CA PHE A 52 -10.36 3.86 10.13
C PHE A 52 -9.16 4.78 10.39
N GLU A 53 -9.32 5.85 11.18
CA GLU A 53 -8.22 6.73 11.63
C GLU A 53 -7.22 6.00 12.55
N ILE A 54 -7.68 5.13 13.44
CA ILE A 54 -6.84 4.29 14.29
C ILE A 54 -6.10 3.25 13.44
N LYS A 55 -6.71 2.74 12.38
CA LYS A 55 -6.04 1.86 11.40
C LYS A 55 -5.10 2.62 10.48
N SER A 56 -5.42 3.88 10.10
CA SER A 56 -4.62 4.70 9.17
C SER A 56 -3.40 5.36 9.83
N LYS A 57 -3.39 5.55 11.16
CA LYS A 57 -2.24 6.10 11.91
C LYS A 57 -1.36 5.04 12.57
N LYS A 58 -1.26 3.85 12.01
CA LYS A 58 -0.50 2.75 12.61
C LYS A 58 1.02 2.90 12.53
N TYR A 59 1.55 3.80 11.73
CA TYR A 59 2.99 4.00 11.55
C TYR A 59 3.39 5.46 11.81
N LYS A 60 4.59 5.64 12.35
CA LYS A 60 5.18 6.96 12.56
C LYS A 60 5.97 7.35 11.32
N GLU A 61 5.74 8.54 10.81
CA GLU A 61 6.46 9.10 9.67
C GLU A 61 7.61 10.01 10.13
N THR A 62 8.74 9.87 9.45
CA THR A 62 9.89 10.78 9.59
C THR A 62 10.40 11.12 8.21
N VAL A 63 10.35 12.40 7.83
CA VAL A 63 10.90 12.88 6.56
C VAL A 63 12.42 12.87 6.67
N LEU A 64 13.07 12.12 5.77
CA LEU A 64 14.53 12.03 5.69
C LEU A 64 15.11 12.94 4.60
N SER A 65 14.32 13.21 3.56
CA SER A 65 14.63 14.16 2.48
C SER A 65 13.33 14.70 1.89
N GLU A 66 13.33 15.98 1.55
CA GLU A 66 12.18 16.61 0.87
C GLU A 66 12.33 16.55 -0.67
N ASN A 67 13.55 16.52 -1.18
CA ASN A 67 13.83 16.46 -2.60
C ASN A 67 15.11 15.64 -2.89
N PRO A 68 14.98 14.40 -3.43
CA PRO A 68 13.74 13.65 -3.63
C PRO A 68 13.03 13.39 -2.31
N LYS A 69 11.73 13.19 -2.37
CA LYS A 69 10.94 12.86 -1.19
C LYS A 69 11.29 11.46 -0.71
N ILE A 70 11.84 11.37 0.53
CA ILE A 70 12.19 10.10 1.20
C ILE A 70 11.62 10.14 2.62
N ILE A 71 10.79 9.17 2.96
CA ILE A 71 10.11 9.09 4.26
C ILE A 71 10.36 7.73 4.89
N LEU A 72 10.76 7.72 6.16
CA LEU A 72 10.79 6.52 6.99
C LEU A 72 9.44 6.31 7.66
N LEU A 73 8.88 5.10 7.51
CA LEU A 73 7.62 4.66 8.07
C LEU A 73 7.90 3.58 9.12
N GLU A 74 7.81 3.90 10.40
CA GLU A 74 8.02 2.92 11.48
C GLU A 74 6.72 2.14 11.74
N ASN A 75 6.82 0.83 11.96
CA ASN A 75 5.69 -0.10 12.15
C ASN A 75 4.74 -0.17 10.94
N PHE A 76 5.31 -0.18 9.73
CA PHE A 76 4.53 -0.26 8.49
C PHE A 76 3.81 -1.60 8.34
N ILE A 77 4.42 -2.69 8.80
CA ILE A 77 3.81 -4.03 8.81
C ILE A 77 3.84 -4.63 10.23
N THR A 78 3.10 -5.72 10.44
CA THR A 78 3.09 -6.45 11.70
C THR A 78 4.17 -7.54 11.73
N GLN A 79 4.52 -8.01 12.92
CA GLN A 79 5.46 -9.12 13.10
C GLN A 79 4.94 -10.43 12.47
N GLU A 80 3.63 -10.65 12.47
CA GLU A 80 3.00 -11.81 11.84
C GLU A 80 3.15 -11.74 10.33
N GLN A 81 2.85 -10.58 9.72
CA GLN A 81 3.04 -10.33 8.29
C GLN A 81 4.48 -10.56 7.87
N ALA A 82 5.45 -10.03 8.64
CA ALA A 82 6.87 -10.22 8.36
C ALA A 82 7.29 -11.69 8.38
N LYS A 83 6.88 -12.44 9.41
CA LYS A 83 7.18 -13.88 9.52
C LYS A 83 6.59 -14.69 8.38
N HIS A 84 5.34 -14.39 8.00
CA HIS A 84 4.65 -15.04 6.89
C HIS A 84 5.42 -14.86 5.57
N LEU A 85 5.81 -13.61 5.26
CA LEU A 85 6.53 -13.29 4.04
C LEU A 85 7.94 -13.86 4.00
N MET A 86 8.65 -13.87 5.12
CA MET A 86 9.98 -14.52 5.20
C MET A 86 9.86 -16.02 4.90
N LYS A 87 8.85 -16.70 5.48
CA LYS A 87 8.61 -18.13 5.21
C LYS A 87 8.31 -18.39 3.73
N ILE A 88 7.41 -17.61 3.12
CA ILE A 88 7.15 -17.76 1.68
C ILE A 88 8.42 -17.53 0.86
N ALA A 89 9.21 -16.52 1.21
CA ALA A 89 10.42 -16.21 0.49
C ALA A 89 11.42 -17.37 0.54
N ASP A 90 11.63 -17.98 1.69
CA ASP A 90 12.53 -19.12 1.84
C ASP A 90 12.12 -20.33 0.98
N ASP A 91 10.80 -20.54 0.81
CA ASP A 91 10.26 -21.66 0.02
C ASP A 91 10.44 -21.47 -1.49
N ILE A 92 10.47 -20.22 -2.01
CA ILE A 92 10.40 -19.95 -3.45
C ILE A 92 11.49 -19.05 -4.02
N LYS A 93 12.41 -18.52 -3.19
CA LYS A 93 13.47 -17.61 -3.63
C LYS A 93 14.41 -18.25 -4.65
N LYS A 94 14.89 -17.43 -5.56
CA LYS A 94 15.85 -17.79 -6.62
C LYS A 94 16.89 -16.67 -6.73
N PRO A 95 18.07 -16.91 -7.31
CA PRO A 95 19.02 -15.86 -7.60
C PRO A 95 18.34 -14.67 -8.27
N SER A 96 18.59 -13.45 -7.77
CA SER A 96 17.98 -12.25 -8.32
C SER A 96 18.45 -11.98 -9.73
N THR A 97 17.52 -11.46 -10.56
CA THR A 97 17.83 -10.96 -11.89
C THR A 97 17.93 -9.44 -11.87
N ILE A 98 18.60 -8.86 -12.86
CA ILE A 98 18.53 -7.43 -13.18
C ILE A 98 17.81 -7.27 -14.51
N ASP A 99 17.07 -6.17 -14.64
CA ASP A 99 16.57 -5.74 -15.92
C ASP A 99 17.77 -5.19 -16.72
N SER A 100 18.17 -5.92 -17.76
CA SER A 100 19.15 -5.44 -18.71
C SER A 100 18.51 -5.38 -20.09
N ALA A 101 18.75 -4.31 -20.81
CA ALA A 101 18.21 -4.11 -22.16
C ALA A 101 18.46 -5.38 -23.02
N GLY A 102 17.39 -6.11 -23.32
CA GLY A 102 17.39 -7.31 -24.16
C GLY A 102 17.38 -8.67 -23.44
N ASP A 103 17.63 -8.75 -22.13
CA ASP A 103 17.53 -10.00 -21.36
C ASP A 103 17.05 -9.73 -19.91
N PRO A 104 15.73 -9.81 -19.65
CA PRO A 104 15.17 -9.60 -18.32
C PRO A 104 15.51 -10.72 -17.32
N TYR A 105 16.15 -11.80 -17.76
CA TYR A 105 16.56 -12.93 -16.93
C TYR A 105 18.07 -13.01 -16.71
N LYS A 106 18.82 -11.95 -17.10
CA LYS A 106 20.26 -11.94 -16.89
C LYS A 106 20.57 -12.02 -15.41
N LEU A 107 21.30 -13.08 -15.03
CA LEU A 107 21.85 -13.21 -13.67
C LEU A 107 22.86 -12.08 -13.44
N ALA A 108 22.70 -11.39 -12.33
CA ALA A 108 23.39 -10.14 -12.05
C ALA A 108 24.45 -10.28 -10.97
N SER A 109 25.13 -11.43 -10.85
CA SER A 109 26.02 -11.76 -9.74
C SER A 109 27.01 -10.66 -9.33
N ASP A 110 27.47 -9.84 -10.27
CA ASP A 110 28.43 -8.76 -9.99
C ASP A 110 27.76 -7.45 -9.54
N VAL A 111 26.49 -7.24 -9.91
CA VAL A 111 25.73 -6.03 -9.59
C VAL A 111 24.78 -6.26 -8.41
N ARG A 112 24.16 -7.44 -8.39
CA ARG A 112 23.17 -7.85 -7.40
C ARG A 112 23.35 -9.33 -7.06
N SER A 113 23.85 -9.63 -5.87
CA SER A 113 24.12 -11.01 -5.45
C SER A 113 23.02 -11.62 -4.56
N SER A 114 21.93 -10.88 -4.31
CA SER A 114 20.78 -11.34 -3.50
C SER A 114 19.97 -12.44 -4.16
N GLU A 115 19.05 -13.05 -3.40
CA GLU A 115 17.98 -13.89 -3.90
C GLU A 115 16.65 -13.12 -3.87
N SER A 116 15.70 -13.48 -4.72
CA SER A 116 14.37 -12.86 -4.82
C SER A 116 13.26 -13.88 -4.89
N ALA A 117 12.16 -13.58 -4.19
CA ALA A 117 10.90 -14.28 -4.28
C ALA A 117 9.84 -13.33 -4.84
N HIS A 118 9.30 -13.62 -6.02
CA HIS A 118 8.22 -12.86 -6.61
C HIS A 118 6.88 -13.39 -6.12
N LEU A 119 6.09 -12.53 -5.46
CA LEU A 119 4.77 -12.86 -4.96
C LEU A 119 3.72 -12.54 -6.02
N GLY A 120 2.76 -13.44 -6.23
CA GLY A 120 1.56 -13.10 -7.03
C GLY A 120 0.75 -12.02 -6.33
N LYS A 121 0.08 -11.15 -7.10
CA LYS A 121 -0.84 -10.14 -6.53
C LYS A 121 -1.95 -10.82 -5.75
N ALA A 122 -2.27 -10.26 -4.57
CA ALA A 122 -3.27 -10.80 -3.65
C ALA A 122 -3.16 -12.32 -3.46
N ARG A 123 -1.92 -12.85 -3.43
CA ARG A 123 -1.61 -14.27 -3.31
C ARG A 123 -2.36 -14.95 -2.16
N ASP A 124 -2.46 -14.24 -1.04
CA ASP A 124 -3.19 -14.60 0.16
C ASP A 124 -3.65 -13.32 0.87
N GLU A 125 -4.40 -13.47 1.97
CA GLU A 125 -4.96 -12.34 2.73
C GLU A 125 -3.88 -11.41 3.28
N ILE A 126 -2.77 -11.95 3.77
CA ILE A 126 -1.65 -11.16 4.32
C ILE A 126 -0.97 -10.33 3.23
N VAL A 127 -0.70 -10.92 2.07
CA VAL A 127 -0.14 -10.22 0.92
C VAL A 127 -1.08 -9.10 0.49
N LYS A 128 -2.39 -9.40 0.38
CA LYS A 128 -3.41 -8.42 0.02
C LYS A 128 -3.50 -7.26 1.01
N GLU A 129 -3.46 -7.52 2.33
CA GLU A 129 -3.47 -6.46 3.35
C GLU A 129 -2.28 -5.49 3.23
N ILE A 130 -1.11 -6.00 2.85
CA ILE A 130 0.08 -5.17 2.66
C ILE A 130 -0.02 -4.35 1.37
N GLU A 131 -0.53 -4.96 0.28
CA GLU A 131 -0.80 -4.26 -0.98
C GLU A 131 -1.81 -3.13 -0.77
N ASP A 132 -2.94 -3.41 -0.10
CA ASP A 132 -3.99 -2.42 0.20
C ASP A 132 -3.43 -1.26 1.04
N ARG A 133 -2.61 -1.56 2.06
CA ARG A 133 -1.95 -0.55 2.91
C ARG A 133 -0.96 0.31 2.12
N ALA A 134 -0.18 -0.29 1.24
CA ALA A 134 0.73 0.44 0.37
C ALA A 134 -0.02 1.36 -0.59
N CYS A 135 -1.10 0.86 -1.20
CA CYS A 135 -1.99 1.64 -2.07
C CYS A 135 -2.66 2.81 -1.33
N GLU A 136 -3.15 2.58 -0.12
CA GLU A 136 -3.72 3.62 0.75
C GLU A 136 -2.70 4.71 1.05
N TYR A 137 -1.45 4.33 1.39
CA TYR A 137 -0.38 5.27 1.69
C TYR A 137 -0.03 6.17 0.50
N VAL A 138 0.15 5.58 -0.68
CA VAL A 138 0.52 6.34 -1.89
C VAL A 138 -0.68 6.97 -2.58
N LYS A 139 -1.93 6.67 -2.15
CA LYS A 139 -3.20 7.13 -2.74
C LYS A 139 -3.35 6.71 -4.21
N LEU A 140 -2.97 5.47 -4.51
CA LEU A 140 -3.12 4.86 -5.82
C LEU A 140 -3.90 3.55 -5.70
N ASP A 141 -4.58 3.16 -6.79
CA ASP A 141 -5.27 1.89 -6.91
C ASP A 141 -4.28 0.72 -7.09
N THR A 142 -4.69 -0.49 -6.73
CA THR A 142 -3.90 -1.72 -6.91
C THR A 142 -3.51 -2.00 -8.37
N ASN A 143 -4.22 -1.42 -9.33
CA ASN A 143 -3.88 -1.51 -10.75
C ASN A 143 -2.54 -0.84 -11.12
N TYR A 144 -2.04 0.06 -10.28
CA TYR A 144 -0.74 0.71 -10.45
C TYR A 144 0.40 -0.07 -9.78
N LEU A 145 0.08 -1.07 -8.97
CA LEU A 145 1.02 -1.82 -8.17
C LEU A 145 1.60 -3.00 -8.97
N GLU A 146 2.94 -3.16 -8.97
CA GLU A 146 3.58 -4.39 -9.43
C GLU A 146 3.43 -5.51 -8.39
N PRO A 147 3.48 -6.80 -8.80
CA PRO A 147 3.62 -7.89 -7.85
C PRO A 147 4.81 -7.66 -6.92
N MET A 148 4.60 -7.80 -5.61
CA MET A 148 5.66 -7.56 -4.62
C MET A 148 6.83 -8.53 -4.79
N GLN A 149 8.04 -8.03 -4.54
CA GLN A 149 9.28 -8.81 -4.56
C GLN A 149 9.92 -8.82 -3.19
N VAL A 150 9.99 -10.00 -2.55
CA VAL A 150 10.84 -10.19 -1.36
C VAL A 150 12.27 -10.42 -1.81
N VAL A 151 13.20 -9.69 -1.21
CA VAL A 151 14.64 -9.80 -1.46
C VAL A 151 15.32 -10.32 -0.20
N VAL A 152 16.18 -11.32 -0.38
CA VAL A 152 16.94 -11.96 0.71
C VAL A 152 18.41 -11.76 0.46
N TYR A 153 19.12 -11.29 1.47
CA TYR A 153 20.58 -11.14 1.46
C TYR A 153 21.20 -12.05 2.51
N GLU A 154 22.15 -12.84 2.09
CA GLU A 154 23.05 -13.60 2.93
C GLU A 154 24.38 -12.85 3.12
N LYS A 155 25.26 -13.36 4.00
CA LYS A 155 26.59 -12.78 4.22
C LYS A 155 27.36 -12.61 2.91
N GLY A 156 27.94 -11.44 2.72
CA GLY A 156 28.68 -11.04 1.52
C GLY A 156 27.81 -10.55 0.38
N GLN A 157 26.48 -10.69 0.48
CA GLN A 157 25.56 -10.25 -0.56
C GLN A 157 25.22 -8.76 -0.44
N LYS A 158 25.05 -8.12 -1.58
CA LYS A 158 24.77 -6.69 -1.74
C LYS A 158 23.97 -6.40 -3.00
N PHE A 159 23.54 -5.16 -3.15
CA PHE A 159 23.05 -4.62 -4.41
C PHE A 159 23.75 -3.27 -4.67
N ASN A 160 24.54 -3.22 -5.73
CA ASN A 160 25.31 -2.03 -6.11
C ASN A 160 24.39 -0.84 -6.40
N PRO A 161 24.91 0.41 -6.45
CA PRO A 161 24.09 1.58 -6.76
C PRO A 161 23.27 1.42 -8.04
N HIS A 162 21.97 1.61 -7.93
CA HIS A 162 20.99 1.45 -9.01
C HIS A 162 19.82 2.42 -8.82
N TYR A 163 18.97 2.48 -9.82
CA TYR A 163 17.68 3.14 -9.78
C TYR A 163 16.57 2.10 -9.85
N ASP A 164 15.43 2.39 -9.25
CA ASP A 164 14.25 1.54 -9.37
C ASP A 164 13.49 1.81 -10.68
N PHE A 165 13.61 3.02 -11.22
CA PHE A 165 13.01 3.34 -12.52
C PHE A 165 13.77 2.65 -13.66
N PHE A 166 13.07 2.37 -14.74
CA PHE A 166 13.63 1.80 -15.95
C PHE A 166 14.26 2.86 -16.84
N SER A 167 15.27 2.48 -17.64
CA SER A 167 15.76 3.33 -18.70
C SER A 167 14.62 3.78 -19.62
N PRO A 168 14.60 5.05 -20.08
CA PRO A 168 13.58 5.52 -21.02
C PRO A 168 13.39 4.67 -22.26
N ASP A 169 14.45 3.95 -22.68
CA ASP A 169 14.43 3.06 -23.85
C ASP A 169 13.86 1.67 -23.57
N THR A 170 13.41 1.40 -22.34
CA THR A 170 12.82 0.10 -21.96
C THR A 170 11.48 -0.11 -22.70
N PRO A 171 11.30 -1.21 -23.46
CA PRO A 171 10.12 -1.42 -24.31
C PRO A 171 8.77 -1.42 -23.58
N ASP A 172 8.76 -1.72 -22.29
CA ASP A 172 7.53 -1.81 -21.46
C ASP A 172 6.99 -0.43 -21.04
N ILE A 173 7.83 0.63 -21.05
CA ILE A 173 7.45 1.98 -20.60
C ILE A 173 6.25 2.55 -21.38
N PRO A 174 6.14 2.44 -22.70
CA PRO A 174 5.00 2.99 -23.43
C PRO A 174 3.66 2.42 -22.94
N HIS A 175 3.64 1.18 -22.47
CA HIS A 175 2.42 0.49 -22.04
C HIS A 175 2.11 0.72 -20.56
N ARG A 176 3.09 0.57 -19.67
CA ARG A 176 2.90 0.57 -18.21
C ARG A 176 3.38 1.86 -17.53
N GLY A 177 4.03 2.75 -18.25
CA GLY A 177 4.77 3.86 -17.65
C GLY A 177 5.98 3.37 -16.86
N ASN A 178 6.70 4.28 -16.24
CA ASN A 178 7.85 3.96 -15.43
C ASN A 178 7.45 3.67 -13.96
N ARG A 179 8.38 3.18 -13.13
CA ARG A 179 8.21 3.08 -11.68
C ARG A 179 8.38 4.46 -11.07
N ASN A 180 7.28 5.08 -10.62
CA ASN A 180 7.32 6.42 -10.10
C ASN A 180 7.47 6.49 -8.57
N LYS A 181 7.08 5.43 -7.85
CA LYS A 181 7.21 5.36 -6.38
C LYS A 181 7.66 3.98 -5.94
N THR A 182 8.42 3.95 -4.85
CA THR A 182 8.87 2.72 -4.18
C THR A 182 8.54 2.78 -2.70
N ILE A 183 8.07 1.67 -2.15
CA ILE A 183 8.07 1.39 -0.72
C ILE A 183 8.97 0.17 -0.50
N LEU A 184 10.10 0.37 0.16
CA LEU A 184 11.03 -0.69 0.56
C LEU A 184 10.77 -1.04 2.02
N VAL A 185 10.21 -2.23 2.30
CA VAL A 185 9.84 -2.67 3.64
C VAL A 185 10.90 -3.62 4.21
N TYR A 186 11.36 -3.38 5.42
CA TYR A 186 12.28 -4.27 6.14
C TYR A 186 11.50 -5.29 6.99
N LEU A 187 11.60 -6.58 6.66
CA LEU A 187 10.91 -7.64 7.39
C LEU A 187 11.59 -7.94 8.73
N ASN A 188 12.92 -7.77 8.79
CA ASN A 188 13.72 -7.89 10.00
C ASN A 188 14.70 -6.73 10.15
N GLY A 189 15.21 -6.56 11.36
CA GLY A 189 16.26 -5.60 11.65
C GLY A 189 17.66 -6.15 11.32
N VAL A 190 18.57 -5.25 11.01
CA VAL A 190 20.00 -5.54 10.84
C VAL A 190 20.77 -4.57 11.72
N LYS A 191 21.73 -5.08 12.50
CA LYS A 191 22.56 -4.22 13.35
C LYS A 191 23.55 -3.40 12.50
N GLU A 192 23.93 -2.24 13.00
CA GLU A 192 24.81 -1.34 12.26
C GLU A 192 26.17 -1.97 11.96
N GLU A 193 26.75 -2.69 12.93
CA GLU A 193 28.03 -3.41 12.78
C GLU A 193 27.98 -4.54 11.74
N ASP A 194 26.76 -5.07 11.45
CA ASP A 194 26.54 -6.14 10.49
C ASP A 194 26.32 -5.64 9.05
N GLY A 195 26.38 -4.32 8.80
CA GLY A 195 26.19 -3.71 7.48
C GLY A 195 24.74 -3.75 6.99
N GLY A 196 24.53 -4.05 5.71
CA GLY A 196 23.18 -4.27 5.14
C GLY A 196 22.30 -3.03 5.07
N ALA A 197 22.80 -1.82 5.29
CA ALA A 197 22.04 -0.59 5.21
C ALA A 197 21.57 -0.30 3.77
N THR A 198 20.50 0.48 3.66
CA THR A 198 20.11 1.12 2.39
C THR A 198 20.75 2.51 2.36
N VAL A 199 21.52 2.81 1.32
CA VAL A 199 22.22 4.08 1.16
C VAL A 199 21.74 4.82 -0.07
N PHE A 200 21.62 6.15 0.05
CA PHE A 200 21.38 7.08 -1.06
C PHE A 200 22.65 7.96 -1.19
N PRO A 201 23.64 7.52 -1.98
CA PRO A 201 24.97 8.13 -1.97
C PRO A 201 24.98 9.60 -2.40
N LYS A 202 24.09 10.01 -3.31
CA LYS A 202 23.98 11.40 -3.73
C LYS A 202 23.44 12.34 -2.65
N LEU A 203 22.74 11.78 -1.65
CA LEU A 203 22.16 12.53 -0.52
C LEU A 203 22.99 12.37 0.77
N GLY A 204 24.02 11.52 0.77
CA GLY A 204 24.75 11.17 1.99
C GLY A 204 23.88 10.46 3.03
N LEU A 205 22.76 9.90 2.62
CA LEU A 205 21.78 9.28 3.51
C LEU A 205 22.05 7.78 3.62
N LYS A 206 22.14 7.30 4.86
CA LYS A 206 22.29 5.88 5.20
C LYS A 206 21.19 5.48 6.18
N ILE A 207 20.42 4.45 5.83
CA ILE A 207 19.26 3.97 6.59
C ILE A 207 19.49 2.54 6.98
N GLN A 208 19.67 2.31 8.30
CA GLN A 208 19.84 0.97 8.84
C GLN A 208 18.48 0.25 8.91
N PRO A 209 18.37 -1.02 8.43
CA PRO A 209 17.12 -1.76 8.48
C PRO A 209 16.62 -1.93 9.92
N LYS A 210 15.49 -1.31 10.23
CA LYS A 210 14.72 -1.52 11.46
C LYS A 210 13.56 -2.46 11.14
N ALA A 211 13.40 -3.53 11.90
CA ALA A 211 12.33 -4.49 11.68
C ALA A 211 10.96 -3.78 11.59
N LEU A 212 10.12 -4.23 10.66
CA LEU A 212 8.74 -3.78 10.44
C LEU A 212 8.61 -2.33 9.94
N SER A 213 9.72 -1.66 9.65
CA SER A 213 9.70 -0.31 9.05
C SER A 213 9.79 -0.36 7.54
N ALA A 214 9.47 0.77 6.89
CA ALA A 214 9.61 0.93 5.46
C ALA A 214 10.24 2.27 5.11
N ILE A 215 10.84 2.36 3.93
CA ILE A 215 11.26 3.60 3.30
C ILE A 215 10.36 3.82 2.09
N TYR A 216 9.64 4.93 2.08
CA TYR A 216 8.96 5.43 0.88
C TYR A 216 9.85 6.44 0.17
N PHE A 217 9.96 6.35 -1.15
CA PHE A 217 10.59 7.37 -1.96
C PHE A 217 9.96 7.51 -3.35
N GLU A 218 10.04 8.73 -3.87
CA GLU A 218 9.53 9.08 -5.19
C GLU A 218 10.69 9.04 -6.20
N ASN A 219 10.60 8.13 -7.18
CA ASN A 219 11.59 7.97 -8.25
C ASN A 219 11.48 9.04 -9.32
N MET A 220 10.36 9.76 -9.34
CA MET A 220 10.02 10.79 -10.30
C MET A 220 9.35 11.95 -9.59
N ASN A 221 9.56 13.16 -10.10
CA ASN A 221 8.92 14.40 -9.68
C ASN A 221 8.21 15.06 -10.87
N GLU A 222 7.80 16.32 -10.75
CA GLU A 222 7.12 17.07 -11.81
C GLU A 222 8.00 17.27 -13.06
N ASP A 223 9.33 17.27 -12.90
CA ASP A 223 10.29 17.41 -13.99
C ASP A 223 10.65 16.07 -14.66
N GLY A 224 10.12 14.96 -14.16
CA GLY A 224 10.36 13.60 -14.64
C GLY A 224 11.21 12.76 -13.69
N ILE A 225 12.14 11.95 -14.24
CA ILE A 225 12.98 11.03 -13.45
C ILE A 225 13.92 11.82 -12.51
N ASP A 226 13.91 11.47 -11.22
CA ASP A 226 14.84 12.06 -10.24
C ASP A 226 16.07 11.16 -10.03
N TYR A 227 17.18 11.56 -10.63
CA TYR A 227 18.45 10.85 -10.51
C TYR A 227 19.10 10.93 -9.12
N ASN A 228 18.57 11.71 -8.17
CA ASN A 228 19.06 11.73 -6.80
C ASN A 228 18.54 10.53 -5.99
N THR A 229 17.59 9.76 -6.54
CA THR A 229 17.12 8.50 -5.96
C THR A 229 18.06 7.31 -6.18
N LEU A 230 19.27 7.53 -6.72
CA LEU A 230 20.31 6.50 -6.78
C LEU A 230 20.50 5.91 -5.39
N HIS A 231 20.33 4.59 -5.27
CA HIS A 231 20.45 3.91 -3.98
C HIS A 231 21.12 2.54 -4.11
N ALA A 232 21.60 2.01 -2.98
CA ALA A 232 22.26 0.72 -2.91
C ALA A 232 21.87 -0.04 -1.63
N GLY A 233 21.96 -1.36 -1.68
CA GLY A 233 21.97 -2.20 -0.49
C GLY A 233 23.41 -2.56 -0.13
N GLU A 234 23.91 -2.05 1.01
CA GLU A 234 25.23 -2.39 1.51
C GLU A 234 25.38 -3.91 1.74
N GLU A 235 26.60 -4.39 1.68
CA GLU A 235 26.95 -5.78 1.97
C GLU A 235 26.51 -6.18 3.38
N LEU A 236 25.82 -7.32 3.50
CA LEU A 236 25.56 -7.95 4.79
C LEU A 236 26.82 -8.68 5.26
N LYS A 237 27.36 -8.31 6.43
CA LYS A 237 28.65 -8.80 6.92
C LYS A 237 28.52 -9.99 7.88
N THR A 238 27.31 -10.33 8.31
CA THR A 238 27.04 -11.37 9.30
C THR A 238 26.43 -12.62 8.66
N ASP A 239 26.70 -13.79 9.23
CA ASP A 239 26.08 -15.07 8.95
C ASP A 239 25.09 -15.53 10.03
N LYS A 240 24.84 -14.68 11.04
CA LYS A 240 23.92 -14.98 12.15
C LYS A 240 22.47 -14.95 11.73
N TYR A 241 22.16 -14.19 10.69
CA TYR A 241 20.80 -14.04 10.12
C TYR A 241 20.89 -13.47 8.69
N HIS A 242 19.86 -13.69 7.92
CA HIS A 242 19.69 -13.06 6.61
C HIS A 242 18.97 -11.71 6.76
N LYS A 243 19.17 -10.79 5.82
CA LYS A 243 18.37 -9.59 5.68
C LYS A 243 17.22 -9.87 4.71
N TYR A 244 15.99 -9.58 5.14
CA TYR A 244 14.78 -9.69 4.32
C TYR A 244 14.17 -8.31 4.11
N ALA A 245 13.86 -7.98 2.87
CA ALA A 245 13.15 -6.75 2.51
C ALA A 245 12.12 -7.04 1.42
N ILE A 246 11.11 -6.16 1.30
CA ILE A 246 10.13 -6.22 0.20
C ILE A 246 10.25 -4.96 -0.61
N ASN A 247 10.33 -5.11 -1.93
CA ASN A 247 10.12 -4.03 -2.87
C ASN A 247 8.64 -3.99 -3.29
N ILE A 248 8.02 -2.84 -3.13
CA ILE A 248 6.67 -2.52 -3.55
C ILE A 248 6.77 -1.34 -4.53
N TRP A 249 6.54 -1.60 -5.82
CA TRP A 249 6.71 -0.61 -6.87
C TRP A 249 5.37 -0.19 -7.45
N PHE A 250 5.21 1.11 -7.64
CA PHE A 250 4.06 1.71 -8.29
C PHE A 250 4.46 2.28 -9.65
N ARG A 251 3.64 2.01 -10.65
CA ARG A 251 3.80 2.48 -12.02
C ARG A 251 3.08 3.79 -12.25
N GLU A 252 3.45 4.54 -13.28
CA GLU A 252 2.74 5.75 -13.72
C GLU A 252 1.37 5.45 -14.33
N LYS A 253 1.19 4.26 -14.89
CA LYS A 253 -0.04 3.83 -15.55
C LYS A 253 -0.59 2.58 -14.91
N ALA A 254 -1.92 2.45 -14.90
CA ALA A 254 -2.57 1.20 -14.50
C ALA A 254 -2.20 0.08 -15.47
N THR A 255 -1.82 -1.07 -14.94
CA THR A 255 -1.22 -2.16 -15.72
C THR A 255 -1.98 -3.48 -15.63
N TRP A 256 -3.01 -3.54 -14.77
CA TRP A 256 -3.76 -4.77 -14.45
C TRP A 256 -5.27 -4.57 -14.50
#